data_e7faa0a66468f7d0d9c158ffa4a4d95f
#
_entry.id   e7faa0a66468f7d0d9c158ffa4a4d95f
#
_cell.length_a   1.000
_cell.length_b   1.000
_cell.length_c   1.000
_cell.angle_alpha   90.00
_cell.angle_beta   90.00
_cell.angle_gamma   90.00
#
_symmetry.space_group_name_H-M   'P 1'
#
loop_
_entity.id
_entity.type
_entity.pdbx_description
1 polymer ?
#
loop_
_entity_poly.entity_id
_entity_poly.type
_entity_poly.pdbx_seq_one_letter_code
_entity_poly.pdbx_strand_id
1 'polypeptide(L)'
;MTAEPRLRVSALLRWKGRILLIRHEKHGREAWLLPGGGVQAGESLIDALRRELAEEVGLVGDLSFEGPVAIVESIPPERTSPGKHVVHIVFAADLGDRSLEHVSSLDTAVRGHRLFGADDLDDIVLHPPIQRFLRRWRPGDPSAYLGRLWVP
;
A
#
# COMPACT_ATOMS: atom_id res chain seq x y z
N MET A 1 26.05 -4.40 -12.78
CA MET A 1 24.62 -4.78 -12.85
C MET A 1 23.75 -3.62 -12.47
N THR A 2 22.85 -3.25 -13.33
CA THR A 2 21.81 -2.27 -13.02
C THR A 2 20.66 -2.98 -12.33
N ALA A 3 20.26 -2.47 -11.17
CA ALA A 3 19.08 -3.00 -10.50
C ALA A 3 17.84 -2.54 -11.25
N GLU A 4 16.91 -3.46 -11.46
CA GLU A 4 15.64 -3.17 -12.09
C GLU A 4 14.65 -2.59 -11.08
N PRO A 5 13.70 -1.74 -11.49
CA PRO A 5 12.63 -1.31 -10.62
C PRO A 5 11.83 -2.50 -10.10
N ARG A 6 11.48 -2.45 -8.84
CA ARG A 6 10.59 -3.45 -8.25
C ARG A 6 9.14 -3.05 -8.50
N LEU A 7 8.33 -4.05 -8.82
CA LEU A 7 6.89 -3.85 -8.98
C LEU A 7 6.19 -4.24 -7.69
N ARG A 8 5.49 -3.30 -7.09
CA ARG A 8 4.69 -3.51 -5.88
C ARG A 8 3.23 -3.24 -6.16
N VAL A 9 2.38 -4.14 -5.74
CA VAL A 9 0.93 -3.96 -5.76
C VAL A 9 0.45 -3.71 -4.33
N SER A 10 -0.47 -2.76 -4.16
CA SER A 10 -1.00 -2.42 -2.84
C SER A 10 -2.48 -2.06 -2.92
N ALA A 11 -3.13 -2.03 -1.76
CA ALA A 11 -4.55 -1.80 -1.69
C ALA A 11 -4.89 -0.61 -0.79
N LEU A 12 -5.72 0.30 -1.32
CA LEU A 12 -6.42 1.29 -0.53
C LEU A 12 -7.66 0.60 0.02
N LEU A 13 -7.57 0.12 1.26
CA LEU A 13 -8.65 -0.59 1.93
C LEU A 13 -9.44 0.37 2.79
N ARG A 14 -10.73 0.54 2.48
CA ARG A 14 -11.60 1.43 3.23
C ARG A 14 -12.54 0.63 4.11
N TRP A 15 -12.67 1.10 5.34
CA TRP A 15 -13.60 0.55 6.31
C TRP A 15 -14.25 1.69 7.08
N LYS A 16 -15.56 1.84 6.91
CA LYS A 16 -16.33 2.91 7.57
C LYS A 16 -15.68 4.29 7.43
N GLY A 17 -15.24 4.62 6.21
CA GLY A 17 -14.62 5.90 5.90
C GLY A 17 -13.17 6.05 6.34
N ARG A 18 -12.57 5.02 6.93
CA ARG A 18 -11.17 5.00 7.34
C ARG A 18 -10.34 4.15 6.40
N ILE A 19 -9.03 4.33 6.44
CA ILE A 19 -8.08 3.61 5.59
C ILE A 19 -7.18 2.76 6.46
N LEU A 20 -7.00 1.49 6.08
CA LEU A 20 -6.13 0.56 6.78
C LEU A 20 -4.70 0.72 6.27
N LEU A 21 -3.80 1.05 7.17
CA LEU A 21 -2.36 1.12 6.89
C LEU A 21 -1.63 0.12 7.78
N ILE A 22 -0.46 -0.31 7.30
CA ILE A 22 0.43 -1.18 8.04
C ILE A 22 1.66 -0.39 8.47
N ARG A 23 2.14 -0.69 9.68
CA ARG A 23 3.32 -0.04 10.23
C ARG A 23 4.54 -0.90 9.99
N HIS A 24 5.56 -0.28 9.42
CA HIS A 24 6.89 -0.87 9.30
C HIS A 24 7.86 -0.09 10.16
N GLU A 25 8.75 -0.80 10.81
CA GLU A 25 9.85 -0.20 11.52
C GLU A 25 11.14 -0.65 10.85
N LYS A 26 11.93 0.30 10.40
CA LYS A 26 13.19 0.04 9.73
C LYS A 26 14.25 1.02 10.22
N HIS A 27 15.37 0.49 10.70
CA HIS A 27 16.47 1.31 11.25
C HIS A 27 16.01 2.27 12.35
N GLY A 28 15.09 1.80 13.22
CA GLY A 28 14.56 2.61 14.31
C GLY A 28 13.54 3.67 13.90
N ARG A 29 13.17 3.71 12.62
CA ARG A 29 12.18 4.66 12.10
C ARG A 29 10.88 3.97 11.77
N GLU A 30 9.79 4.60 12.18
CA GLU A 30 8.44 4.15 11.87
C GLU A 30 7.97 4.76 10.56
N ALA A 31 7.39 3.93 9.71
CA ALA A 31 6.74 4.35 8.48
C ALA A 31 5.46 3.54 8.29
N TRP A 32 4.49 4.15 7.63
CA TRP A 32 3.22 3.52 7.31
C TRP A 32 3.11 3.31 5.81
N LEU A 33 2.46 2.22 5.43
CA LEU A 33 2.30 1.84 4.03
C LEU A 33 0.89 1.32 3.80
N LEU A 34 0.44 1.42 2.55
CA LEU A 34 -0.71 0.63 2.13
C LEU A 34 -0.34 -0.86 2.18
N PRO A 35 -1.26 -1.73 2.62
CA PRO A 35 -1.01 -3.18 2.58
C PRO A 35 -0.73 -3.64 1.15
N GLY A 36 0.23 -4.52 0.99
CA GLY A 36 0.63 -5.02 -0.32
C GLY A 36 2.04 -5.58 -0.31
N GLY A 37 2.58 -5.83 -1.48
CA GLY A 37 3.94 -6.35 -1.60
C GLY A 37 4.37 -6.56 -3.03
N GLY A 38 5.50 -7.23 -3.20
CA GLY A 38 6.09 -7.49 -4.50
C GLY A 38 5.30 -8.50 -5.33
N VAL A 39 5.23 -8.24 -6.62
CA VAL A 39 4.61 -9.17 -7.58
C VAL A 39 5.66 -10.21 -7.97
N GLN A 40 5.31 -11.47 -7.88
CA GLN A 40 6.18 -12.57 -8.29
C GLN A 40 5.94 -12.91 -9.76
N ALA A 41 6.99 -13.40 -10.42
CA ALA A 41 6.85 -13.83 -11.81
C ALA A 41 5.73 -14.87 -11.95
N GLY A 42 4.85 -14.66 -12.92
CA GLY A 42 3.72 -15.54 -13.18
C GLY A 42 2.45 -15.22 -12.41
N GLU A 43 2.51 -14.29 -11.44
CA GLU A 43 1.31 -13.83 -10.77
C GLU A 43 0.68 -12.66 -11.53
N SER A 44 -0.66 -12.61 -11.57
CA SER A 44 -1.34 -11.38 -11.94
C SER A 44 -1.22 -10.38 -10.80
N LEU A 45 -1.47 -9.10 -11.07
CA LEU A 45 -1.47 -8.06 -10.03
C LEU A 45 -2.48 -8.39 -8.92
N ILE A 46 -3.66 -8.84 -9.30
CA ILE A 46 -4.71 -9.17 -8.33
C ILE A 46 -4.35 -10.41 -7.52
N ASP A 47 -3.77 -11.43 -8.13
CA ASP A 47 -3.34 -12.63 -7.39
C ASP A 47 -2.24 -12.29 -6.38
N ALA A 48 -1.27 -11.46 -6.79
CA ALA A 48 -0.23 -10.98 -5.88
C ALA A 48 -0.83 -10.19 -4.72
N LEU A 49 -1.79 -9.32 -5.01
CA LEU A 49 -2.44 -8.50 -3.98
C LEU A 49 -3.21 -9.38 -2.98
N ARG A 50 -3.97 -10.36 -3.46
CA ARG A 50 -4.70 -11.28 -2.59
C ARG A 50 -3.75 -12.07 -1.68
N ARG A 51 -2.65 -12.55 -2.24
CA ARG A 51 -1.62 -13.27 -1.47
C ARG A 51 -1.03 -12.37 -0.38
N GLU A 52 -0.64 -11.15 -0.75
CA GLU A 52 -0.05 -10.20 0.21
C GLU A 52 -1.03 -9.79 1.31
N LEU A 53 -2.29 -9.55 0.97
CA LEU A 53 -3.29 -9.20 1.99
C LEU A 53 -3.55 -10.35 2.96
N ALA A 54 -3.51 -11.59 2.49
CA ALA A 54 -3.63 -12.75 3.37
C ALA A 54 -2.42 -12.86 4.30
N GLU A 55 -1.21 -12.64 3.77
CA GLU A 55 0.03 -12.72 4.55
C GLU A 55 0.18 -11.58 5.56
N GLU A 56 -0.12 -10.35 5.14
CA GLU A 56 0.15 -9.17 5.98
C GLU A 56 -0.94 -8.88 6.99
N VAL A 57 -2.19 -9.00 6.59
CA VAL A 57 -3.32 -8.55 7.42
C VAL A 57 -4.37 -9.63 7.63
N GLY A 58 -4.12 -10.85 7.18
CA GLY A 58 -5.05 -11.96 7.38
C GLY A 58 -6.37 -11.83 6.63
N LEU A 59 -6.44 -10.96 5.62
CA LEU A 59 -7.63 -10.81 4.80
C LEU A 59 -7.67 -11.91 3.74
N VAL A 60 -8.68 -12.77 3.84
CA VAL A 60 -8.93 -13.85 2.90
C VAL A 60 -10.36 -13.73 2.38
N GLY A 61 -10.64 -14.36 1.24
CA GLY A 61 -11.97 -14.39 0.65
C GLY A 61 -12.13 -13.37 -0.48
N ASP A 62 -13.37 -13.16 -0.88
CA ASP A 62 -13.70 -12.42 -2.09
C ASP A 62 -13.82 -10.92 -1.84
N LEU A 63 -12.69 -10.23 -1.93
CA LEU A 63 -12.68 -8.78 -2.03
C LEU A 63 -12.79 -8.40 -3.50
N SER A 64 -13.68 -7.47 -3.81
CA SER A 64 -13.78 -6.86 -5.14
C SER A 64 -12.86 -5.65 -5.19
N PHE A 65 -11.92 -5.65 -6.12
CA PHE A 65 -10.97 -4.56 -6.29
C PHE A 65 -11.39 -3.66 -7.45
N GLU A 66 -11.35 -2.36 -7.18
CA GLU A 66 -11.46 -1.33 -8.23
C GLU A 66 -10.05 -0.91 -8.63
N GLY A 67 -9.81 -0.76 -9.91
CA GLY A 67 -8.57 -0.16 -10.35
C GLY A 67 -7.86 -0.87 -11.50
N PRO A 68 -6.58 -0.49 -11.68
CA PRO A 68 -5.76 0.36 -10.79
C PRO A 68 -6.32 1.76 -10.59
N VAL A 69 -6.25 2.25 -9.36
CA VAL A 69 -6.72 3.60 -9.04
C VAL A 69 -5.59 4.62 -9.04
N ALA A 70 -4.36 4.17 -8.85
CA ALA A 70 -3.18 5.04 -8.90
C ALA A 70 -1.94 4.24 -9.28
N ILE A 71 -1.02 4.94 -9.92
CA ILE A 71 0.36 4.50 -10.14
C ILE A 71 1.27 5.58 -9.59
N VAL A 72 2.23 5.20 -8.77
CA VAL A 72 3.20 6.12 -8.18
C VAL A 72 4.57 5.47 -8.17
N GLU A 73 5.60 6.27 -8.42
CA GLU A 73 6.98 5.79 -8.48
C GLU A 73 7.77 6.34 -7.31
N SER A 74 8.40 5.44 -6.53
CA SER A 74 9.34 5.82 -5.50
C SER A 74 10.74 5.66 -6.07
N ILE A 75 11.40 6.78 -6.33
CA ILE A 75 12.74 6.82 -6.90
C ILE A 75 13.61 7.64 -5.96
N PRO A 76 14.67 7.07 -5.37
CA PRO A 76 15.56 7.83 -4.50
C PRO A 76 16.16 9.04 -5.23
N PRO A 77 16.35 10.18 -4.56
CA PRO A 77 16.93 11.37 -5.19
C PRO A 77 18.32 11.14 -5.75
N GLU A 78 19.09 10.28 -5.11
CA GLU A 78 20.44 9.89 -5.54
C GLU A 78 20.46 8.43 -5.95
N ARG A 79 21.24 8.11 -6.98
CA ARG A 79 21.40 6.73 -7.46
C ARG A 79 22.18 5.83 -6.51
N THR A 80 22.26 6.19 -5.22
CA THR A 80 23.02 5.49 -4.20
C THR A 80 22.34 4.24 -3.68
N SER A 81 21.06 4.04 -3.99
CA SER A 81 20.29 2.90 -3.49
C SER A 81 19.40 2.34 -4.61
N PRO A 82 19.99 1.70 -5.64
CA PRO A 82 19.25 1.27 -6.81
C PRO A 82 18.13 0.27 -6.51
N GLY A 83 18.23 -0.52 -5.45
CA GLY A 83 17.19 -1.46 -5.06
C GLY A 83 15.94 -0.83 -4.46
N LYS A 84 15.91 0.49 -4.29
CA LYS A 84 14.77 1.21 -3.72
C LYS A 84 13.84 1.84 -4.77
N HIS A 85 14.13 1.69 -6.04
CA HIS A 85 13.22 2.14 -7.10
C HIS A 85 12.03 1.19 -7.16
N VAL A 86 10.86 1.68 -6.82
CA VAL A 86 9.63 0.88 -6.76
C VAL A 86 8.53 1.56 -7.57
N VAL A 87 7.88 0.78 -8.42
CA VAL A 87 6.65 1.19 -9.11
C VAL A 87 5.49 0.62 -8.31
N HIS A 88 4.68 1.49 -7.70
CA HIS A 88 3.51 1.12 -6.92
C HIS A 88 2.27 1.16 -7.80
N ILE A 89 1.53 0.06 -7.83
CA ILE A 89 0.23 -0.02 -8.50
C ILE A 89 -0.81 -0.22 -7.40
N VAL A 90 -1.73 0.73 -7.29
CA VAL A 90 -2.70 0.77 -6.19
C VAL A 90 -4.08 0.40 -6.69
N PHE A 91 -4.70 -0.56 -6.02
CA PHE A 91 -6.11 -0.92 -6.19
C PHE A 91 -6.88 -0.45 -4.96
N ALA A 92 -8.19 -0.37 -5.07
CA ALA A 92 -9.04 -0.01 -3.94
C ALA A 92 -10.08 -1.08 -3.67
N ALA A 93 -10.44 -1.25 -2.41
CA ALA A 93 -11.52 -2.13 -2.01
C ALA A 93 -12.19 -1.59 -0.74
N ASP A 94 -13.48 -1.85 -0.63
CA ASP A 94 -14.23 -1.55 0.59
C ASP A 94 -14.39 -2.84 1.39
N LEU A 95 -14.07 -2.78 2.68
CA LEU A 95 -14.14 -3.94 3.56
C LEU A 95 -15.59 -4.20 4.03
N GLY A 96 -16.50 -3.25 3.79
CA GLY A 96 -17.91 -3.41 4.14
C GLY A 96 -18.11 -3.67 5.63
N ASP A 97 -18.92 -4.69 5.93
CA ASP A 97 -19.24 -5.08 7.31
C ASP A 97 -18.26 -6.09 7.89
N ARG A 98 -17.12 -6.32 7.25
CA ARG A 98 -16.12 -7.27 7.75
C ARG A 98 -15.61 -6.85 9.11
N SER A 99 -15.50 -7.82 10.01
CA SER A 99 -14.82 -7.61 11.29
C SER A 99 -13.31 -7.59 11.05
N LEU A 100 -12.64 -6.60 11.62
CA LEU A 100 -11.18 -6.50 11.59
C LEU A 100 -10.54 -7.06 12.86
N GLU A 101 -11.33 -7.66 13.76
CA GLU A 101 -10.82 -8.21 15.03
C GLU A 101 -9.78 -9.32 14.83
N HIS A 102 -9.85 -10.02 13.70
CA HIS A 102 -8.95 -11.13 13.39
C HIS A 102 -7.86 -10.75 12.38
N VAL A 103 -7.74 -9.47 12.05
CA VAL A 103 -6.65 -9.03 11.18
C VAL A 103 -5.34 -9.18 11.94
N SER A 104 -4.48 -10.04 11.42
CA SER A 104 -3.18 -10.30 12.01
C SER A 104 -2.12 -10.27 10.94
N SER A 105 -0.91 -9.88 11.31
CA SER A 105 0.22 -9.91 10.40
C SER A 105 0.94 -11.24 10.48
N LEU A 106 1.17 -11.85 9.32
CA LEU A 106 2.02 -13.03 9.19
C LEU A 106 3.45 -12.65 8.75
N ASP A 107 3.62 -11.44 8.24
CA ASP A 107 4.91 -10.92 7.83
C ASP A 107 5.66 -10.37 9.04
N THR A 108 6.87 -10.87 9.29
CA THR A 108 7.69 -10.45 10.43
C THR A 108 8.19 -9.01 10.32
N ALA A 109 8.21 -8.42 9.11
CA ALA A 109 8.58 -7.02 8.90
C ALA A 109 7.46 -6.06 9.30
N VAL A 110 6.22 -6.54 9.40
CA VAL A 110 5.08 -5.71 9.78
C VAL A 110 4.96 -5.67 11.29
N ARG A 111 5.03 -4.46 11.86
CA ARG A 111 4.95 -4.22 13.31
C ARG A 111 3.56 -3.83 13.79
N GLY A 112 2.57 -3.87 12.94
CA GLY A 112 1.19 -3.57 13.29
C GLY A 112 0.39 -3.02 12.13
N HIS A 113 -0.86 -2.73 12.41
CA HIS A 113 -1.78 -2.11 11.47
C HIS A 113 -2.71 -1.17 12.24
N ARG A 114 -3.28 -0.21 11.53
CA ARG A 114 -4.18 0.76 12.15
C ARG A 114 -5.09 1.38 11.08
N LEU A 115 -6.30 1.76 11.51
CA LEU A 115 -7.24 2.52 10.69
C LEU A 115 -7.00 4.01 10.91
N PHE A 116 -6.91 4.75 9.81
CA PHE A 116 -6.65 6.20 9.82
C PHE A 116 -7.82 6.93 9.17
N GLY A 117 -8.34 7.94 9.87
CA GLY A 117 -9.22 8.91 9.24
C GLY A 117 -8.41 9.90 8.38
N ALA A 118 -9.10 10.65 7.54
CA ALA A 118 -8.45 11.61 6.65
C ALA A 118 -7.58 12.62 7.41
N ASP A 119 -8.02 13.06 8.59
CA ASP A 119 -7.30 14.06 9.39
C ASP A 119 -6.06 13.49 10.07
N ASP A 120 -5.95 12.18 10.20
CA ASP A 120 -4.82 11.52 10.87
C ASP A 120 -3.62 11.32 9.94
N LEU A 121 -3.83 11.45 8.63
CA LEU A 121 -2.81 11.12 7.63
C LEU A 121 -1.61 12.08 7.62
N ASP A 122 -1.79 13.32 8.07
CA ASP A 122 -0.72 14.31 8.09
C ASP A 122 0.27 14.09 9.24
N ASP A 123 -0.12 13.33 10.25
CA ASP A 123 0.68 13.13 11.45
C ASP A 123 1.62 11.93 11.33
N ILE A 124 1.66 11.27 10.19
CA ILE A 124 2.45 10.05 9.97
C ILE A 124 3.40 10.20 8.80
N VAL A 125 4.45 9.39 8.81
CA VAL A 125 5.30 9.19 7.65
C VAL A 125 4.68 8.08 6.82
N LEU A 126 4.24 8.41 5.62
CA LEU A 126 3.62 7.47 4.68
C LEU A 126 4.55 7.26 3.49
N HIS A 127 4.78 6.01 3.12
CA HIS A 127 5.57 5.63 1.95
C HIS A 127 4.71 4.89 0.92
N PRO A 128 4.60 5.37 -0.31
CA PRO A 128 5.00 6.69 -0.80
C PRO A 128 4.10 7.78 -0.18
N PRO A 129 4.51 9.06 -0.22
CA PRO A 129 3.77 10.13 0.45
C PRO A 129 2.57 10.56 -0.40
N ILE A 130 1.51 9.78 -0.36
CA ILE A 130 0.30 9.97 -1.17
C ILE A 130 -0.92 10.38 -0.34
N GLN A 131 -0.69 11.04 0.81
CA GLN A 131 -1.79 11.44 1.70
C GLN A 131 -2.86 12.25 0.99
N ARG A 132 -2.44 13.17 0.12
CA ARG A 132 -3.39 14.00 -0.64
C ARG A 132 -4.29 13.17 -1.53
N PHE A 133 -3.74 12.19 -2.22
CA PHE A 133 -4.52 11.26 -3.03
C PHE A 133 -5.49 10.46 -2.16
N LEU A 134 -5.03 9.91 -1.05
CA LEU A 134 -5.87 9.10 -0.16
C LEU A 134 -7.07 9.89 0.39
N ARG A 135 -6.89 11.18 0.68
CA ARG A 135 -7.99 12.03 1.16
C ARG A 135 -9.03 12.33 0.10
N ARG A 136 -8.60 12.44 -1.14
CA ARG A 136 -9.46 12.91 -2.24
C ARG A 136 -10.14 11.81 -3.02
N TRP A 137 -9.55 10.64 -3.01
CA TRP A 137 -10.06 9.55 -3.83
C TRP A 137 -11.46 9.13 -3.41
N ARG A 138 -12.32 8.91 -4.43
CA ARG A 138 -13.67 8.36 -4.25
C ARG A 138 -13.88 7.22 -5.25
N PRO A 139 -14.69 6.21 -4.90
CA PRO A 139 -15.03 5.14 -5.84
C PRO A 139 -15.53 5.73 -7.16
N GLY A 140 -15.03 5.17 -8.26
CA GLY A 140 -15.38 5.64 -9.61
C GLY A 140 -14.49 6.74 -10.15
N ASP A 141 -13.60 7.31 -9.36
CA ASP A 141 -12.65 8.29 -9.86
C ASP A 141 -11.73 7.65 -10.93
N PRO A 142 -11.30 8.43 -11.93
CA PRO A 142 -10.37 7.90 -12.94
C PRO A 142 -9.03 7.53 -12.31
N SER A 143 -8.35 6.56 -12.93
CA SER A 143 -6.98 6.22 -12.54
C SER A 143 -6.06 7.42 -12.61
N ALA A 144 -5.22 7.59 -11.59
CA ALA A 144 -4.31 8.72 -11.50
C ALA A 144 -2.85 8.26 -11.58
N TYR A 145 -2.07 8.94 -12.39
CA TYR A 145 -0.61 8.81 -12.33
C TYR A 145 -0.08 9.90 -11.41
N LEU A 146 0.48 9.49 -10.27
CA LEU A 146 0.93 10.42 -9.23
C LEU A 146 2.40 10.82 -9.40
N GLY A 147 3.08 10.21 -10.36
CA GLY A 147 4.44 10.56 -10.68
C GLY A 147 5.46 10.05 -9.69
N ARG A 148 6.55 10.77 -9.60
CA ARG A 148 7.71 10.43 -8.80
C ARG A 148 7.62 11.10 -7.42
N LEU A 149 7.49 10.31 -6.36
CA LEU A 149 7.41 10.79 -4.99
C LEU A 149 8.42 10.05 -4.12
N TRP A 150 9.07 10.78 -3.24
CA TRP A 150 10.06 10.21 -2.33
C TRP A 150 9.99 10.84 -0.96
N VAL A 151 10.09 10.00 0.08
CA VAL A 151 10.28 10.43 1.47
C VAL A 151 11.58 9.80 1.96
N PRO A 152 12.48 10.61 2.53
CA PRO A 152 13.75 10.12 3.06
C PRO A 152 13.60 9.08 4.17
#